data_9048df72dd2e27bef359e109b943e0de
#
_entry.id   9048df72dd2e27bef359e109b943e0de
#
_cell.length_a   1.000
_cell.length_b   1.000
_cell.length_c   1.000
_cell.angle_alpha   90.00
_cell.angle_beta   90.00
_cell.angle_gamma   90.00
#
_symmetry.space_group_name_H-M   'P 1'
#
loop_
_entity.id
_entity.type
_entity.pdbx_description
1 polymer ?
#
loop_
_entity_poly.entity_id
_entity_poly.type
_entity_poly.pdbx_seq_one_letter_code
_entity_poly.pdbx_strand_id
1 'polypeptide(L)'
;MRTNPMVKPQTSSGWAVTLTVISCVCFAIAIRLFLSQPSSAAVGWVLVAAAIILAGVAATIWFIKIRRTKAWIINAVQQWEHFSTVKSQLGVTTEVTVVDIHALDPTGTWVTIRWDKFGYVQRAWMEAIPDEIWRGSVLLISPDPAQIQVHGPWPDIYYLMATDYHSFAAAEALPYFRDRVVIAQ
;
A
#
# COMPACT_ATOMS: atom_id res chain seq x y z
N MET A 1 -4.50 5.43 15.09
CA MET A 1 -3.57 4.64 14.27
C MET A 1 -3.11 5.51 13.12
N ARG A 2 -1.84 5.92 13.08
CA ARG A 2 -1.25 6.57 11.90
C ARG A 2 -1.31 5.54 10.78
N THR A 3 -1.91 5.90 9.65
CA THR A 3 -1.90 5.05 8.46
C THR A 3 -0.45 4.94 7.99
N ASN A 4 0.09 3.73 8.02
CA ASN A 4 1.46 3.48 7.58
C ASN A 4 1.61 3.90 6.11
N PRO A 5 2.55 4.81 5.76
CA PRO A 5 2.71 5.33 4.40
C PRO A 5 3.14 4.24 3.39
N MET A 6 3.68 3.11 3.86
CA MET A 6 4.05 1.99 3.00
C MET A 6 2.86 1.13 2.58
N VAL A 7 1.74 1.18 3.31
CA VAL A 7 0.58 0.36 3.00
C VAL A 7 -0.35 1.11 2.05
N LYS A 8 -0.58 0.54 0.88
CA LYS A 8 -1.53 1.07 -0.10
C LYS A 8 -2.93 1.12 0.49
N PRO A 9 -3.63 2.27 0.42
CA PRO A 9 -5.01 2.37 0.87
C PRO A 9 -5.90 1.37 0.13
N GLN A 10 -6.65 0.54 0.88
CA GLN A 10 -7.59 -0.40 0.27
C GLN A 10 -8.70 0.37 -0.42
N THR A 11 -8.80 0.21 -1.74
CA THR A 11 -9.86 0.81 -2.57
C THR A 11 -11.16 0.01 -2.51
N SER A 12 -11.06 -1.32 -2.35
CA SER A 12 -12.24 -2.18 -2.20
C SER A 12 -12.86 -1.99 -0.81
N SER A 13 -14.02 -1.37 -0.76
CA SER A 13 -14.87 -1.35 0.44
C SER A 13 -16.20 -1.94 0.03
N GLY A 14 -16.52 -3.09 0.57
CA GLY A 14 -17.82 -3.73 0.35
C GLY A 14 -18.97 -2.76 0.61
N TRP A 15 -18.86 -1.93 1.65
CA TRP A 15 -19.86 -0.93 2.00
C TRP A 15 -20.12 0.10 0.89
N ALA A 16 -19.13 0.61 0.21
CA ALA A 16 -19.33 1.59 -0.87
C ALA A 16 -20.05 0.95 -2.06
N VAL A 17 -19.70 -0.29 -2.39
CA VAL A 17 -20.38 -1.06 -3.44
C VAL A 17 -21.82 -1.34 -3.03
N THR A 18 -22.05 -1.80 -1.79
CA THR A 18 -23.41 -2.06 -1.27
C THR A 18 -24.28 -0.81 -1.31
N LEU A 19 -23.76 0.35 -0.87
CA LEU A 19 -24.51 1.61 -0.92
C LEU A 19 -24.87 2.01 -2.36
N THR A 20 -23.96 1.82 -3.30
CA THR A 20 -24.22 2.11 -4.72
C THR A 20 -25.32 1.20 -5.26
N VAL A 21 -25.25 -0.10 -4.97
CA VAL A 21 -26.29 -1.06 -5.40
C VAL A 21 -27.64 -0.72 -4.80
N ILE A 22 -27.72 -0.45 -3.49
CA ILE A 22 -28.97 -0.07 -2.81
C ILE A 22 -29.54 1.21 -3.44
N SER A 23 -28.70 2.22 -3.71
CA SER A 23 -29.15 3.46 -4.36
C SER A 23 -29.76 3.20 -5.74
N CYS A 24 -29.12 2.36 -6.56
CA CYS A 24 -29.65 2.00 -7.89
C CYS A 24 -30.97 1.24 -7.79
N VAL A 25 -31.10 0.31 -6.83
CA VAL A 25 -32.34 -0.44 -6.60
C VAL A 25 -33.50 0.48 -6.15
N CYS A 26 -33.26 1.36 -5.19
CA CYS A 26 -34.25 2.34 -4.74
C CYS A 26 -34.71 3.24 -5.90
N PHE A 27 -33.78 3.68 -6.76
CA PHE A 27 -34.11 4.50 -7.91
C PHE A 27 -34.97 3.73 -8.95
N ALA A 28 -34.62 2.48 -9.23
CA ALA A 28 -35.37 1.63 -10.15
C ALA A 28 -36.83 1.36 -9.63
N ILE A 29 -36.97 1.10 -8.33
CA ILE A 29 -38.29 0.93 -7.69
C ILE A 29 -39.09 2.22 -7.78
N ALA A 30 -38.47 3.38 -7.52
CA ALA A 30 -39.14 4.68 -7.62
C ALA A 30 -39.68 4.92 -9.04
N ILE A 31 -38.89 4.70 -10.07
CA ILE A 31 -39.30 4.81 -11.48
C ILE A 31 -40.50 3.91 -11.76
N ARG A 32 -40.46 2.65 -11.31
CA ARG A 32 -41.55 1.69 -11.52
C ARG A 32 -42.86 2.14 -10.86
N LEU A 33 -42.76 2.68 -9.63
CA LEU A 33 -43.96 3.21 -8.92
C LEU A 33 -44.56 4.41 -9.64
N PHE A 34 -43.76 5.33 -10.17
CA PHE A 34 -44.27 6.46 -10.94
C PHE A 34 -44.98 6.04 -12.22
N LEU A 35 -44.51 4.96 -12.88
CA LEU A 35 -45.08 4.47 -14.12
C LEU A 35 -46.35 3.63 -13.90
N SER A 36 -46.50 2.96 -12.74
CA SER A 36 -47.57 2.00 -12.50
C SER A 36 -48.76 2.56 -11.72
N GLN A 37 -48.56 3.50 -10.81
CA GLN A 37 -49.60 4.00 -9.91
C GLN A 37 -49.39 5.48 -9.55
N PRO A 38 -50.11 6.42 -10.16
CA PRO A 38 -50.01 7.86 -9.83
C PRO A 38 -50.43 8.18 -8.38
N SER A 39 -51.28 7.36 -7.76
CA SER A 39 -51.73 7.53 -6.35
C SER A 39 -50.59 7.28 -5.33
N SER A 40 -49.50 6.63 -5.73
CA SER A 40 -48.36 6.35 -4.88
C SER A 40 -47.18 7.36 -5.07
N ALA A 41 -47.44 8.49 -5.68
CA ALA A 41 -46.41 9.51 -6.00
C ALA A 41 -45.61 9.96 -4.76
N ALA A 42 -46.22 10.10 -3.60
CA ALA A 42 -45.55 10.49 -2.36
C ALA A 42 -44.46 9.46 -1.94
N VAL A 43 -44.75 8.16 -2.04
CA VAL A 43 -43.78 7.09 -1.75
C VAL A 43 -42.67 7.11 -2.78
N GLY A 44 -42.99 7.35 -4.06
CA GLY A 44 -42.00 7.50 -5.12
C GLY A 44 -41.00 8.63 -4.83
N TRP A 45 -41.45 9.80 -4.41
CA TRP A 45 -40.59 10.93 -4.06
C TRP A 45 -39.67 10.65 -2.86
N VAL A 46 -40.16 9.95 -1.82
CA VAL A 46 -39.34 9.53 -0.67
C VAL A 46 -38.22 8.59 -1.12
N LEU A 47 -38.52 7.63 -2.00
CA LEU A 47 -37.51 6.71 -2.53
C LEU A 47 -36.46 7.43 -3.41
N VAL A 48 -36.88 8.40 -4.22
CA VAL A 48 -35.94 9.23 -5.00
C VAL A 48 -35.04 10.03 -4.08
N ALA A 49 -35.58 10.69 -3.06
CA ALA A 49 -34.76 11.43 -2.10
C ALA A 49 -33.78 10.53 -1.37
N ALA A 50 -34.22 9.36 -0.91
CA ALA A 50 -33.32 8.38 -0.29
C ALA A 50 -32.22 7.91 -1.24
N ALA A 51 -32.51 7.62 -2.50
CA ALA A 51 -31.54 7.22 -3.51
C ALA A 51 -30.50 8.32 -3.76
N ILE A 52 -30.91 9.59 -3.84
CA ILE A 52 -30.00 10.74 -4.02
C ILE A 52 -29.05 10.88 -2.82
N ILE A 53 -29.56 10.75 -1.59
CA ILE A 53 -28.74 10.83 -0.38
C ILE A 53 -27.70 9.70 -0.36
N LEU A 54 -28.13 8.45 -0.63
CA LEU A 54 -27.24 7.30 -0.67
C LEU A 54 -26.17 7.42 -1.77
N ALA A 55 -26.56 7.90 -2.95
CA ALA A 55 -25.62 8.17 -4.04
C ALA A 55 -24.60 9.25 -3.66
N GLY A 56 -25.04 10.33 -2.99
CA GLY A 56 -24.16 11.37 -2.50
C GLY A 56 -23.13 10.86 -1.48
N VAL A 57 -23.56 10.04 -0.53
CA VAL A 57 -22.68 9.40 0.46
C VAL A 57 -21.68 8.47 -0.25
N ALA A 58 -22.16 7.61 -1.16
CA ALA A 58 -21.29 6.72 -1.92
C ALA A 58 -20.25 7.49 -2.74
N ALA A 59 -20.66 8.54 -3.46
CA ALA A 59 -19.77 9.39 -4.24
C ALA A 59 -18.70 10.07 -3.36
N THR A 60 -19.08 10.55 -2.17
CA THR A 60 -18.14 11.15 -1.22
C THR A 60 -17.10 10.14 -0.75
N ILE A 61 -17.52 8.92 -0.40
CA ILE A 61 -16.61 7.83 0.01
C ILE A 61 -15.63 7.51 -1.14
N TRP A 62 -16.12 7.37 -2.37
CA TRP A 62 -15.27 7.10 -3.54
C TRP A 62 -14.28 8.22 -3.80
N PHE A 63 -14.71 9.48 -3.70
CA PHE A 63 -13.85 10.63 -3.89
C PHE A 63 -12.72 10.72 -2.87
N ILE A 64 -13.04 10.50 -1.58
CA ILE A 64 -12.01 10.45 -0.51
C ILE A 64 -11.01 9.35 -0.78
N LYS A 65 -11.47 8.15 -1.19
CA LYS A 65 -10.60 7.02 -1.50
C LYS A 65 -9.68 7.30 -2.67
N ILE A 66 -10.22 7.83 -3.77
CA ILE A 66 -9.41 8.20 -4.94
C ILE A 66 -8.35 9.23 -4.56
N ARG A 67 -8.71 10.26 -3.78
CA ARG A 67 -7.75 11.26 -3.30
C ARG A 67 -6.64 10.64 -2.44
N ARG A 68 -6.99 9.76 -1.51
CA ARG A 68 -6.01 9.08 -0.65
C ARG A 68 -5.06 8.18 -1.46
N THR A 69 -5.59 7.44 -2.43
CA THR A 69 -4.77 6.60 -3.32
C THR A 69 -3.83 7.44 -4.17
N LYS A 70 -4.31 8.55 -4.75
CA LYS A 70 -3.46 9.46 -5.53
C LYS A 70 -2.34 10.08 -4.67
N ALA A 71 -2.67 10.54 -3.47
CA ALA A 71 -1.68 11.08 -2.53
C ALA A 71 -0.63 10.01 -2.14
N TRP A 72 -1.08 8.78 -1.89
CA TRP A 72 -0.17 7.67 -1.61
C TRP A 72 0.77 7.38 -2.78
N ILE A 73 0.25 7.31 -4.03
CA ILE A 73 1.07 7.09 -5.24
C ILE A 73 2.13 8.17 -5.37
N ILE A 74 1.78 9.45 -5.20
CA ILE A 74 2.73 10.56 -5.33
C ILE A 74 3.86 10.40 -4.30
N ASN A 75 3.53 10.20 -3.02
CA ASN A 75 4.52 10.03 -1.98
C ASN A 75 5.41 8.78 -2.21
N ALA A 76 4.80 7.67 -2.60
CA ALA A 76 5.52 6.43 -2.83
C ALA A 76 6.46 6.50 -4.06
N VAL A 77 6.07 7.23 -5.11
CA VAL A 77 6.95 7.49 -6.26
C VAL A 77 8.12 8.40 -5.85
N GLN A 78 7.89 9.44 -5.03
CA GLN A 78 8.97 10.27 -4.51
C GLN A 78 9.95 9.47 -3.65
N GLN A 79 9.47 8.51 -2.85
CA GLN A 79 10.35 7.61 -2.09
C GLN A 79 11.20 6.72 -3.02
N TRP A 80 10.63 6.21 -4.13
CA TRP A 80 11.38 5.47 -5.13
C TRP A 80 12.41 6.32 -5.86
N GLU A 81 12.11 7.59 -6.16
CA GLU A 81 13.07 8.55 -6.72
C GLU A 81 14.25 8.76 -5.76
N HIS A 82 13.95 8.98 -4.47
CA HIS A 82 14.98 9.09 -3.43
C HIS A 82 15.79 7.79 -3.30
N PHE A 83 15.12 6.64 -3.24
CA PHE A 83 15.76 5.31 -3.18
C PHE A 83 16.71 5.09 -4.36
N SER A 84 16.29 5.41 -5.57
CA SER A 84 17.10 5.31 -6.79
C SER A 84 18.32 6.23 -6.75
N THR A 85 18.15 7.46 -6.25
CA THR A 85 19.24 8.43 -6.09
C THR A 85 20.28 7.93 -5.10
N VAL A 86 19.85 7.48 -3.91
CA VAL A 86 20.74 6.92 -2.89
C VAL A 86 21.48 5.70 -3.43
N LYS A 87 20.77 4.80 -4.13
CA LYS A 87 21.37 3.62 -4.75
C LYS A 87 22.46 3.98 -5.77
N SER A 88 22.27 5.04 -6.55
CA SER A 88 23.27 5.48 -7.52
C SER A 88 24.52 6.10 -6.89
N GLN A 89 24.39 6.62 -5.66
CA GLN A 89 25.50 7.25 -4.93
C GLN A 89 26.32 6.23 -4.12
N LEU A 90 25.72 5.12 -3.73
CA LEU A 90 26.34 4.09 -2.91
C LEU A 90 26.84 2.95 -3.80
N GLY A 91 28.13 2.62 -3.71
CA GLY A 91 28.78 1.65 -4.62
C GLY A 91 28.36 0.20 -4.38
N VAL A 92 28.22 -0.24 -3.12
CA VAL A 92 27.94 -1.65 -2.76
C VAL A 92 26.68 -1.74 -1.93
N THR A 93 25.56 -1.80 -2.63
CA THR A 93 24.24 -1.97 -1.98
C THR A 93 23.46 -3.09 -2.63
N THR A 94 22.52 -3.66 -1.87
CA THR A 94 21.57 -4.65 -2.37
C THR A 94 20.17 -4.34 -1.88
N GLU A 95 19.19 -4.84 -2.60
CA GLU A 95 17.78 -4.67 -2.28
C GLU A 95 17.27 -5.90 -1.53
N VAL A 96 16.58 -5.65 -0.42
CA VAL A 96 15.88 -6.69 0.34
C VAL A 96 14.44 -6.27 0.58
N THR A 97 13.51 -7.19 0.38
CA THR A 97 12.09 -6.96 0.66
C THR A 97 11.72 -7.53 2.01
N VAL A 98 11.09 -6.74 2.87
CA VAL A 98 10.50 -7.21 4.13
C VAL A 98 9.24 -8.01 3.79
N VAL A 99 9.31 -9.34 3.98
CA VAL A 99 8.21 -10.26 3.69
C VAL A 99 7.22 -10.30 4.85
N ASP A 100 7.73 -10.42 6.08
CA ASP A 100 6.90 -10.48 7.28
C ASP A 100 7.62 -9.89 8.49
N ILE A 101 6.83 -9.44 9.48
CA ILE A 101 7.30 -8.91 10.76
C ILE A 101 6.68 -9.78 11.85
N HIS A 102 7.53 -10.47 12.62
CA HIS A 102 7.06 -11.49 13.56
C HIS A 102 6.88 -10.96 14.97
N ALA A 103 7.85 -10.20 15.48
CA ALA A 103 7.83 -9.67 16.83
C ALA A 103 8.54 -8.32 16.89
N LEU A 104 7.96 -7.41 17.64
CA LEU A 104 8.52 -6.09 17.96
C LEU A 104 9.04 -6.16 19.39
N ASP A 105 10.35 -6.11 19.55
CA ASP A 105 11.01 -6.00 20.84
C ASP A 105 11.54 -4.57 21.03
N PRO A 106 11.74 -4.10 22.28
CA PRO A 106 12.22 -2.74 22.52
C PRO A 106 13.56 -2.40 21.86
N THR A 107 14.39 -3.41 21.59
CA THR A 107 15.73 -3.27 20.99
C THR A 107 15.78 -3.53 19.50
N GLY A 108 14.71 -4.08 18.92
CA GLY A 108 14.69 -4.42 17.50
C GLY A 108 13.44 -5.23 17.12
N THR A 109 13.51 -5.85 15.95
CA THR A 109 12.36 -6.55 15.39
C THR A 109 12.81 -7.80 14.65
N TRP A 110 12.13 -8.91 14.90
CA TRP A 110 12.28 -10.12 14.11
C TRP A 110 11.48 -10.00 12.82
N VAL A 111 12.18 -10.10 11.68
CA VAL A 111 11.60 -9.99 10.34
C VAL A 111 11.99 -11.18 9.48
N THR A 112 11.19 -11.45 8.46
CA THR A 112 11.60 -12.28 7.33
C THR A 112 11.90 -11.36 6.17
N ILE A 113 13.10 -11.45 5.62
CA ILE A 113 13.55 -10.69 4.45
C ILE A 113 13.73 -11.61 3.25
N ARG A 114 13.52 -11.05 2.06
CA ARG A 114 13.86 -11.67 0.80
C ARG A 114 14.95 -10.85 0.12
N TRP A 115 16.02 -11.48 -0.24
CA TRP A 115 17.09 -10.89 -1.06
C TRP A 115 16.63 -10.86 -2.52
N ASP A 116 16.26 -9.71 -3.03
CA ASP A 116 15.59 -9.61 -4.33
C ASP A 116 16.47 -10.07 -5.50
N LYS A 117 17.80 -9.81 -5.41
CA LYS A 117 18.78 -10.26 -6.41
C LYS A 117 18.91 -11.80 -6.47
N PHE A 118 18.76 -12.49 -5.34
CA PHE A 118 19.06 -13.92 -5.22
C PHE A 118 17.79 -14.77 -5.08
N GLY A 119 16.64 -14.15 -4.83
CA GLY A 119 15.39 -14.84 -4.54
C GLY A 119 15.39 -15.62 -3.22
N TYR A 120 16.40 -15.41 -2.37
CA TYR A 120 16.58 -16.12 -1.12
C TYR A 120 15.80 -15.45 0.00
N VAL A 121 15.13 -16.27 0.82
CA VAL A 121 14.33 -15.82 1.97
C VAL A 121 14.97 -16.32 3.25
N GLN A 122 15.22 -15.41 4.21
CA GLN A 122 15.79 -15.78 5.50
C GLN A 122 15.22 -14.93 6.64
N ARG A 123 15.41 -15.40 7.86
CA ARG A 123 15.12 -14.62 9.05
C ARG A 123 16.19 -13.56 9.27
N ALA A 124 15.77 -12.40 9.74
CA ALA A 124 16.69 -11.34 10.10
C ALA A 124 16.26 -10.69 11.42
N TRP A 125 17.24 -10.23 12.16
CA TRP A 125 17.04 -9.30 13.26
C TRP A 125 17.35 -7.90 12.77
N MET A 126 16.42 -6.99 12.94
CA MET A 126 16.54 -5.61 12.50
C MET A 126 16.53 -4.69 13.71
N GLU A 127 17.65 -4.01 13.97
CA GLU A 127 17.77 -3.04 15.04
C GLU A 127 17.04 -1.75 14.70
N ALA A 128 16.33 -1.15 15.68
CA ALA A 128 15.72 0.18 15.59
C ALA A 128 14.92 0.42 14.30
N ILE A 129 13.93 -0.44 14.03
CA ILE A 129 13.07 -0.31 12.84
C ILE A 129 12.26 0.98 12.89
N PRO A 130 12.34 1.86 11.86
CA PRO A 130 11.46 3.01 11.76
C PRO A 130 9.98 2.58 11.61
N ASP A 131 9.07 3.37 12.16
CA ASP A 131 7.62 3.14 12.07
C ASP A 131 7.10 3.06 10.63
N GLU A 132 7.83 3.64 9.69
CA GLU A 132 7.52 3.64 8.27
C GLU A 132 7.82 2.31 7.58
N ILE A 133 8.77 1.52 8.09
CA ILE A 133 9.10 0.22 7.52
C ILE A 133 8.03 -0.79 7.91
N TRP A 134 7.46 -1.46 6.92
CA TRP A 134 6.40 -2.43 7.11
C TRP A 134 6.54 -3.59 6.13
N ARG A 135 5.69 -4.58 6.27
CA ARG A 135 5.57 -5.68 5.32
C ARG A 135 5.38 -5.14 3.88
N GLY A 136 6.18 -5.60 2.94
CA GLY A 136 6.22 -5.11 1.57
C GLY A 136 7.11 -3.88 1.36
N SER A 137 7.88 -3.43 2.37
CA SER A 137 8.94 -2.44 2.17
C SER A 137 10.15 -3.07 1.51
N VAL A 138 10.69 -2.40 0.51
CA VAL A 138 12.00 -2.70 -0.08
C VAL A 138 13.02 -1.81 0.61
N LEU A 139 14.06 -2.39 1.15
CA LEU A 139 15.17 -1.70 1.81
C LEU A 139 16.40 -1.73 0.94
N LEU A 140 17.12 -0.62 0.89
CA LEU A 140 18.45 -0.55 0.32
C LEU A 140 19.45 -0.73 1.44
N ILE A 141 20.18 -1.83 1.43
CA ILE A 141 21.15 -2.15 2.48
C ILE A 141 22.55 -2.27 1.94
N SER A 142 23.54 -1.95 2.80
CA SER A 142 24.93 -2.35 2.60
C SER A 142 25.15 -3.69 3.28
N PRO A 143 25.28 -4.79 2.52
CA PRO A 143 25.42 -6.11 3.13
C PRO A 143 26.72 -6.22 3.90
N ASP A 144 26.68 -6.75 5.11
CA ASP A 144 27.87 -7.01 5.92
C ASP A 144 28.66 -8.20 5.34
N PRO A 145 29.91 -7.99 4.87
CA PRO A 145 30.73 -9.06 4.31
C PRO A 145 31.04 -10.17 5.32
N ALA A 146 31.01 -9.88 6.61
CA ALA A 146 31.26 -10.87 7.65
C ALA A 146 30.10 -11.87 7.79
N GLN A 147 28.88 -11.46 7.44
CA GLN A 147 27.69 -12.30 7.47
C GLN A 147 27.38 -12.98 6.14
N ILE A 148 27.96 -12.51 5.02
CA ILE A 148 27.73 -13.09 3.69
C ILE A 148 28.99 -13.78 3.20
N GLN A 149 28.98 -15.10 3.16
CA GLN A 149 30.07 -15.90 2.61
C GLN A 149 29.80 -16.20 1.13
N VAL A 150 30.69 -15.75 0.25
CA VAL A 150 30.54 -15.85 -1.21
C VAL A 150 30.44 -17.32 -1.70
N HIS A 151 30.96 -18.27 -0.96
CA HIS A 151 30.97 -19.72 -1.29
C HIS A 151 30.56 -20.60 -0.10
N GLY A 152 30.02 -20.01 0.97
CA GLY A 152 29.55 -20.73 2.14
C GLY A 152 28.02 -20.78 2.22
N PRO A 153 27.47 -21.56 3.16
CA PRO A 153 26.04 -21.53 3.45
C PRO A 153 25.66 -20.16 3.99
N TRP A 154 24.51 -19.67 3.57
CA TRP A 154 23.94 -18.46 4.14
C TRP A 154 23.63 -18.67 5.63
N PRO A 155 23.90 -17.69 6.50
CA PRO A 155 23.54 -17.81 7.90
C PRO A 155 22.03 -17.97 8.07
N ASP A 156 21.60 -18.71 9.09
CA ASP A 156 20.16 -18.89 9.37
C ASP A 156 19.49 -17.56 9.74
N ILE A 157 20.25 -16.65 10.34
CA ILE A 157 19.78 -15.34 10.79
C ILE A 157 20.76 -14.28 10.26
N TYR A 158 20.20 -13.25 9.65
CA TYR A 158 20.95 -12.05 9.25
C TYR A 158 20.71 -10.93 10.27
N TYR A 159 21.76 -10.26 10.70
CA TYR A 159 21.66 -9.12 11.62
C TYR A 159 21.81 -7.82 10.85
N LEU A 160 20.72 -7.02 10.82
CA LEU A 160 20.66 -5.73 10.16
C LEU A 160 20.71 -4.62 11.21
N MET A 161 21.85 -3.93 11.26
CA MET A 161 22.04 -2.79 12.15
C MET A 161 21.36 -1.54 11.60
N ALA A 162 21.09 -0.55 12.46
CA ALA A 162 20.47 0.70 12.06
C ALA A 162 21.31 1.48 11.01
N THR A 163 22.62 1.25 10.96
CA THR A 163 23.56 1.86 10.00
C THR A 163 23.56 1.19 8.63
N ASP A 164 23.04 -0.02 8.51
CA ASP A 164 23.21 -0.84 7.30
C ASP A 164 22.15 -0.52 6.26
N TYR A 165 21.01 0.07 6.64
CA TYR A 165 19.98 0.47 5.69
C TYR A 165 20.02 1.97 5.42
N HIS A 166 19.95 2.34 4.15
CA HIS A 166 20.13 3.72 3.68
C HIS A 166 18.86 4.36 3.17
N SER A 167 17.96 3.56 2.64
CA SER A 167 16.67 4.03 2.10
C SER A 167 15.67 2.88 2.05
N PHE A 168 14.41 3.24 1.95
CA PHE A 168 13.31 2.28 1.83
C PHE A 168 12.22 2.82 0.91
N ALA A 169 11.47 1.91 0.27
CA ALA A 169 10.34 2.24 -0.59
C ALA A 169 9.29 1.13 -0.57
N ALA A 170 8.04 1.45 -0.92
CA ALA A 170 6.98 0.47 -0.99
C ALA A 170 7.08 -0.37 -2.27
N ALA A 171 7.17 -1.70 -2.17
CA ALA A 171 7.22 -2.60 -3.32
C ALA A 171 6.01 -2.42 -4.26
N GLU A 172 4.81 -2.20 -3.70
CA GLU A 172 3.58 -2.00 -4.47
C GLU A 172 3.58 -0.72 -5.34
N ALA A 173 4.49 0.22 -5.08
CA ALA A 173 4.61 1.45 -5.85
C ALA A 173 5.59 1.35 -7.02
N LEU A 174 6.39 0.29 -7.09
CA LEU A 174 7.38 0.09 -8.14
C LEU A 174 6.82 0.19 -9.58
N PRO A 175 5.63 -0.36 -9.91
CA PRO A 175 5.05 -0.20 -11.23
C PRO A 175 4.81 1.27 -11.60
N TYR A 176 4.25 2.07 -10.68
CA TYR A 176 3.97 3.49 -10.90
C TYR A 176 5.24 4.31 -11.09
N PHE A 177 6.32 3.96 -10.40
CA PHE A 177 7.62 4.59 -10.60
C PHE A 177 8.20 4.26 -11.97
N ARG A 178 8.18 3.00 -12.41
CA ARG A 178 8.67 2.57 -13.72
C ARG A 178 7.93 3.25 -14.87
N ASP A 179 6.59 3.33 -14.79
CA ASP A 179 5.76 4.00 -15.78
C ASP A 179 6.15 5.47 -15.93
N ARG A 180 6.46 6.15 -14.82
CA ARG A 180 6.90 7.56 -14.85
C ARG A 180 8.26 7.73 -15.54
N VAL A 181 9.22 6.86 -15.26
CA VAL A 181 10.56 6.91 -15.87
C VAL A 181 10.49 6.69 -17.38
N VAL A 182 9.64 5.78 -17.85
CA VAL A 182 9.43 5.52 -19.30
C VAL A 182 8.83 6.71 -20.02
N ILE A 183 7.93 7.47 -19.39
CA ILE A 183 7.29 8.65 -20.01
C ILE A 183 8.26 9.85 -20.05
N ALA A 184 9.26 9.89 -19.19
CA ALA A 184 10.22 11.01 -19.09
C ALA A 184 11.43 10.86 -20.01
N GLN A 185 11.58 9.75 -20.73
CA GLN A 185 12.59 9.51 -21.77
C GLN A 185 12.00 9.76 -23.16
#